data_9540de79e34bd2f2825ad6526b54b9f7
#
_entry.id   9540de79e34bd2f2825ad6526b54b9f7
#
_cell.length_a   1.000
_cell.length_b   1.000
_cell.length_c   1.000
_cell.angle_alpha   90.00
_cell.angle_beta   90.00
_cell.angle_gamma   90.00
#
_symmetry.space_group_name_H-M   'P 1'
#
loop_
_entity.id
_entity.type
_entity.pdbx_description
1 polymer ?
#
loop_
_entity_poly.entity_id
_entity_poly.type
_entity_poly.pdbx_seq_one_letter_code
_entity_poly.pdbx_strand_id
1 'polypeptide(L)'
;MYICFACCMIVAAQRPSYGQKYLLMTNVCAFIITVGDALEFFAKTQEAALVATKMAYVGKMHIMLFALLFVTGFTQVGMNKKIAWALELYNTILLAAVMTCENHSLFYASISYKLLPGGRYILELEKGILFYAWAAEMLVGICGYCFIALKGGVLKGSKESKLRGTLIFMAALLPIVLLLIYMAGFFPDFDPTTLATTIMSVCFLVAIKRYGLLDAVQLAQERVLEDTKDGLIIVDDKQDKILYLNPVAMTL
;
A
#
# COMPACT_ATOMS: atom_id res chain seq x y z
N MET A 1 3.95 14.05 3.51
CA MET A 1 4.83 14.30 2.36
C MET A 1 6.28 13.91 2.63
N TYR A 2 7.03 14.53 3.57
CA TYR A 2 8.45 14.21 3.82
C TYR A 2 8.72 12.74 4.16
N ILE A 3 7.84 12.11 4.94
CA ILE A 3 7.98 10.69 5.32
C ILE A 3 7.89 9.79 4.08
N CYS A 4 6.90 10.01 3.21
CA CYS A 4 6.74 9.22 1.97
C CYS A 4 7.95 9.42 1.04
N PHE A 5 8.46 10.66 0.91
CA PHE A 5 9.68 10.94 0.14
C PHE A 5 10.91 10.21 0.72
N ALA A 6 11.12 10.31 2.04
CA ALA A 6 12.22 9.61 2.70
C ALA A 6 12.12 8.09 2.51
N CYS A 7 10.90 7.54 2.58
CA CYS A 7 10.67 6.12 2.31
C CYS A 7 11.03 5.75 0.86
N CYS A 8 10.64 6.55 -0.13
CA CYS A 8 11.05 6.34 -1.52
C CYS A 8 12.58 6.31 -1.66
N MET A 9 13.29 7.26 -1.08
CA MET A 9 14.75 7.32 -1.15
C MET A 9 15.42 6.12 -0.49
N ILE A 10 14.92 5.69 0.68
CA ILE A 10 15.45 4.52 1.39
C ILE A 10 15.20 3.24 0.61
N VAL A 11 14.00 3.07 0.04
CA VAL A 11 13.67 1.89 -0.78
C VAL A 11 14.49 1.89 -2.08
N ALA A 12 14.67 3.05 -2.72
CA ALA A 12 15.47 3.17 -3.94
C ALA A 12 16.95 2.82 -3.71
N ALA A 13 17.49 3.11 -2.53
CA ALA A 13 18.86 2.79 -2.16
C ALA A 13 19.09 1.29 -1.84
N GLN A 14 18.04 0.47 -1.74
CA GLN A 14 18.17 -0.97 -1.53
C GLN A 14 18.60 -1.69 -2.82
N ARG A 15 19.14 -2.90 -2.67
CA ARG A 15 19.53 -3.73 -3.83
C ARG A 15 18.31 -4.04 -4.71
N PRO A 16 18.44 -3.92 -6.05
CA PRO A 16 17.35 -4.20 -6.97
C PRO A 16 16.81 -5.63 -6.78
N SER A 17 15.52 -5.73 -6.54
CA SER A 17 14.79 -7.00 -6.42
C SER A 17 13.35 -6.80 -6.88
N TYR A 18 12.63 -7.90 -7.11
CA TYR A 18 11.21 -7.84 -7.45
C TYR A 18 10.39 -7.10 -6.37
N GLY A 19 10.62 -7.44 -5.10
CA GLY A 19 9.95 -6.79 -3.97
C GLY A 19 10.32 -5.31 -3.84
N GLN A 20 11.61 -4.97 -3.98
CA GLN A 20 12.09 -3.59 -3.94
C GLN A 20 11.41 -2.72 -5.01
N LYS A 21 11.32 -3.20 -6.25
CA LYS A 21 10.71 -2.47 -7.36
C LYS A 21 9.26 -2.09 -7.06
N TYR A 22 8.44 -3.05 -6.66
CA TYR A 22 7.01 -2.78 -6.44
C TYR A 22 6.74 -2.03 -5.14
N LEU A 23 7.57 -2.24 -4.10
CA LEU A 23 7.51 -1.41 -2.90
C LEU A 23 7.88 0.04 -3.19
N LEU A 24 8.88 0.29 -4.06
CA LEU A 24 9.22 1.63 -4.51
C LEU A 24 8.04 2.27 -5.25
N MET A 25 7.43 1.57 -6.21
CA MET A 25 6.26 2.07 -6.94
C MET A 25 5.09 2.40 -6.00
N THR A 26 4.81 1.53 -5.01
CA THR A 26 3.78 1.79 -3.98
C THR A 26 4.08 3.09 -3.21
N ASN A 27 5.33 3.31 -2.79
CA ASN A 27 5.71 4.52 -2.06
C ASN A 27 5.73 5.77 -2.95
N VAL A 28 6.08 5.65 -4.24
CA VAL A 28 5.95 6.75 -5.21
C VAL A 28 4.49 7.15 -5.38
N CYS A 29 3.57 6.19 -5.50
CA CYS A 29 2.14 6.47 -5.52
C CYS A 29 1.68 7.20 -4.24
N ALA A 30 2.10 6.71 -3.06
CA ALA A 30 1.80 7.35 -1.78
C ALA A 30 2.35 8.79 -1.71
N PHE A 31 3.54 9.03 -2.25
CA PHE A 31 4.13 10.36 -2.35
C PHE A 31 3.30 11.27 -3.26
N ILE A 32 2.91 10.80 -4.46
CA ILE A 32 2.06 11.56 -5.39
C ILE A 32 0.72 11.92 -4.74
N ILE A 33 0.08 10.97 -4.03
CA ILE A 33 -1.16 11.22 -3.27
C ILE A 33 -0.95 12.35 -2.27
N THR A 34 0.07 12.23 -1.42
CA THR A 34 0.33 13.23 -0.36
C THR A 34 0.70 14.61 -0.91
N VAL A 35 1.33 14.67 -2.10
CA VAL A 35 1.61 15.94 -2.78
C VAL A 35 0.32 16.53 -3.35
N GLY A 36 -0.50 15.75 -4.03
CA GLY A 36 -1.78 16.20 -4.58
C GLY A 36 -2.72 16.75 -3.49
N ASP A 37 -2.91 15.98 -2.39
CA ASP A 37 -3.76 16.41 -1.28
C ASP A 37 -3.19 17.66 -0.56
N ALA A 38 -1.86 17.80 -0.48
CA ALA A 38 -1.24 19.01 0.04
C ALA A 38 -1.48 20.23 -0.88
N LEU A 39 -1.38 20.05 -2.19
CA LEU A 39 -1.67 21.11 -3.15
C LEU A 39 -3.15 21.53 -3.11
N GLU A 40 -4.07 20.57 -2.98
CA GLU A 40 -5.50 20.84 -2.79
C GLU A 40 -5.74 21.66 -1.52
N PHE A 41 -5.08 21.29 -0.41
CA PHE A 41 -5.20 22.02 0.86
C PHE A 41 -4.79 23.50 0.75
N PHE A 42 -3.83 23.83 -0.13
CA PHE A 42 -3.38 25.21 -0.34
C PHE A 42 -4.03 25.89 -1.57
N ALA A 43 -4.97 25.25 -2.23
CA ALA A 43 -5.58 25.77 -3.43
C ALA A 43 -6.39 27.04 -3.18
N LYS A 44 -6.05 28.11 -3.90
CA LYS A 44 -6.73 29.41 -3.84
C LYS A 44 -7.68 29.65 -5.02
N THR A 45 -7.73 28.75 -5.98
CA THR A 45 -8.62 28.78 -7.14
C THR A 45 -9.28 27.43 -7.33
N GLN A 46 -10.46 27.43 -7.94
CA GLN A 46 -11.20 26.21 -8.26
C GLN A 46 -10.41 25.29 -9.18
N GLU A 47 -9.77 25.85 -10.21
CA GLU A 47 -8.92 25.10 -11.14
C GLU A 47 -7.74 24.44 -10.42
N ALA A 48 -7.05 25.17 -9.52
CA ALA A 48 -5.94 24.61 -8.76
C ALA A 48 -6.37 23.45 -7.86
N ALA A 49 -7.55 23.56 -7.22
CA ALA A 49 -8.10 22.47 -6.40
C ALA A 49 -8.39 21.22 -7.25
N LEU A 50 -9.02 21.40 -8.41
CA LEU A 50 -9.33 20.28 -9.30
C LEU A 50 -8.07 19.62 -9.88
N VAL A 51 -7.08 20.40 -10.31
CA VAL A 51 -5.80 19.88 -10.81
C VAL A 51 -5.06 19.10 -9.71
N ALA A 52 -5.07 19.60 -8.48
CA ALA A 52 -4.46 18.94 -7.33
C ALA A 52 -5.14 17.59 -7.03
N THR A 53 -6.47 17.55 -7.03
CA THR A 53 -7.23 16.30 -6.88
C THR A 53 -6.91 15.32 -8.00
N LYS A 54 -6.93 15.74 -9.27
CA LYS A 54 -6.53 14.89 -10.41
C LYS A 54 -5.11 14.32 -10.24
N MET A 55 -4.18 15.15 -9.77
CA MET A 55 -2.82 14.70 -9.48
C MET A 55 -2.79 13.61 -8.40
N ALA A 56 -3.55 13.76 -7.31
CA ALA A 56 -3.65 12.74 -6.27
C ALA A 56 -4.16 11.40 -6.82
N TYR A 57 -5.11 11.45 -7.76
CA TYR A 57 -5.67 10.25 -8.39
C TYR A 57 -4.68 9.47 -9.25
N VAL A 58 -3.62 10.09 -9.78
CA VAL A 58 -2.53 9.35 -10.43
C VAL A 58 -1.93 8.31 -9.48
N GLY A 59 -1.73 8.68 -8.22
CA GLY A 59 -1.28 7.74 -7.19
C GLY A 59 -2.40 6.80 -6.71
N LYS A 60 -3.61 7.33 -6.45
CA LYS A 60 -4.75 6.56 -5.90
C LYS A 60 -5.15 5.39 -6.79
N MET A 61 -5.10 5.54 -8.12
CA MET A 61 -5.47 4.49 -9.07
C MET A 61 -4.48 3.31 -9.10
N HIS A 62 -3.18 3.56 -8.92
CA HIS A 62 -2.16 2.53 -9.13
C HIS A 62 -1.61 1.91 -7.84
N ILE A 63 -1.80 2.59 -6.68
CA ILE A 63 -1.18 2.18 -5.41
C ILE A 63 -1.55 0.74 -5.01
N MET A 64 -2.81 0.34 -5.22
CA MET A 64 -3.32 -0.98 -4.84
C MET A 64 -2.67 -2.09 -5.65
N LEU A 65 -2.57 -1.92 -6.97
CA LEU A 65 -1.91 -2.88 -7.84
C LEU A 65 -0.44 -3.09 -7.46
N PHE A 66 0.30 -2.01 -7.25
CA PHE A 66 1.72 -2.13 -6.85
C PHE A 66 1.89 -2.75 -5.47
N ALA A 67 0.99 -2.44 -4.53
CA ALA A 67 0.98 -3.09 -3.22
C ALA A 67 0.68 -4.60 -3.32
N LEU A 68 -0.28 -5.01 -4.16
CA LEU A 68 -0.56 -6.42 -4.44
C LEU A 68 0.64 -7.13 -5.08
N LEU A 69 1.27 -6.51 -6.07
CA LEU A 69 2.48 -7.06 -6.71
C LEU A 69 3.64 -7.18 -5.72
N PHE A 70 3.77 -6.22 -4.79
CA PHE A 70 4.75 -6.29 -3.72
C PHE A 70 4.47 -7.47 -2.79
N VAL A 71 3.25 -7.60 -2.23
CA VAL A 71 2.94 -8.64 -1.25
C VAL A 71 2.97 -10.04 -1.86
N THR A 72 2.51 -10.21 -3.10
CA THR A 72 2.58 -11.48 -3.82
C THR A 72 4.01 -11.89 -4.12
N GLY A 73 4.88 -10.92 -4.44
CA GLY A 73 6.31 -11.15 -4.61
C GLY A 73 7.02 -11.47 -3.30
N PHE A 74 6.69 -10.77 -2.22
CA PHE A 74 7.24 -11.00 -0.89
C PHE A 74 6.86 -12.39 -0.35
N THR A 75 5.60 -12.79 -0.48
CA THR A 75 5.09 -14.09 -0.01
C THR A 75 5.28 -15.24 -1.00
N GLN A 76 5.81 -14.95 -2.21
CA GLN A 76 6.00 -15.93 -3.30
C GLN A 76 4.72 -16.64 -3.78
N VAL A 77 3.56 -16.12 -3.46
CA VAL A 77 2.29 -16.64 -3.98
C VAL A 77 2.23 -16.45 -5.50
N GLY A 78 2.91 -15.41 -6.00
CA GLY A 78 2.90 -15.03 -7.42
C GLY A 78 1.55 -14.47 -7.86
N MET A 79 1.56 -13.53 -8.77
CA MET A 79 0.35 -13.04 -9.44
C MET A 79 0.42 -13.35 -10.93
N ASN A 80 -0.69 -13.81 -11.50
CA ASN A 80 -0.76 -14.04 -12.94
C ASN A 80 -0.55 -12.72 -13.68
N LYS A 81 0.41 -12.69 -14.59
CA LYS A 81 0.76 -11.49 -15.37
C LYS A 81 -0.44 -10.93 -16.16
N LYS A 82 -1.33 -11.81 -16.66
CA LYS A 82 -2.54 -11.37 -17.38
C LYS A 82 -3.50 -10.61 -16.46
N ILE A 83 -3.64 -11.06 -15.20
CA ILE A 83 -4.47 -10.36 -14.20
C ILE A 83 -3.84 -9.01 -13.85
N ALA A 84 -2.52 -8.95 -13.64
CA ALA A 84 -1.83 -7.70 -13.36
C ALA A 84 -2.00 -6.69 -14.50
N TRP A 85 -1.86 -7.12 -15.77
CA TRP A 85 -2.08 -6.26 -16.93
C TRP A 85 -3.53 -5.82 -17.09
N ALA A 86 -4.50 -6.70 -16.79
CA ALA A 86 -5.91 -6.35 -16.84
C ALA A 86 -6.30 -5.31 -15.79
N LEU A 87 -5.76 -5.43 -14.57
CA LEU A 87 -5.93 -4.43 -13.51
C LEU A 87 -5.27 -3.09 -13.86
N GLU A 88 -4.06 -3.12 -14.43
CA GLU A 88 -3.39 -1.90 -14.86
C GLU A 88 -4.17 -1.17 -15.97
N LEU A 89 -4.69 -1.91 -16.95
CA LEU A 89 -5.55 -1.35 -18.00
C LEU A 89 -6.83 -0.76 -17.41
N TYR A 90 -7.46 -1.48 -16.48
CA TYR A 90 -8.66 -1.01 -15.78
C TYR A 90 -8.38 0.30 -15.02
N ASN A 91 -7.30 0.36 -14.22
CA ASN A 91 -6.90 1.55 -13.49
C ASN A 91 -6.55 2.74 -14.41
N THR A 92 -5.93 2.46 -15.56
CA THR A 92 -5.64 3.48 -16.56
C THR A 92 -6.92 4.07 -17.17
N ILE A 93 -7.93 3.22 -17.45
CA ILE A 93 -9.24 3.68 -17.96
C ILE A 93 -9.94 4.55 -16.90
N LEU A 94 -9.94 4.13 -15.63
CA LEU A 94 -10.51 4.92 -14.55
C LEU A 94 -9.77 6.25 -14.36
N LEU A 95 -8.44 6.25 -14.46
CA LEU A 95 -7.65 7.46 -14.42
C LEU A 95 -8.03 8.43 -15.56
N ALA A 96 -8.19 7.92 -16.78
CA ALA A 96 -8.65 8.74 -17.91
C ALA A 96 -10.03 9.37 -17.63
N ALA A 97 -10.96 8.61 -17.00
CA ALA A 97 -12.24 9.15 -16.59
C ALA A 97 -12.11 10.25 -15.52
N VAL A 98 -11.16 10.14 -14.57
CA VAL A 98 -10.88 11.22 -13.61
C VAL A 98 -10.28 12.43 -14.30
N MET A 99 -9.34 12.24 -15.22
CA MET A 99 -8.69 13.34 -15.93
C MET A 99 -9.69 14.17 -16.78
N THR A 100 -10.77 13.55 -17.21
CA THR A 100 -11.82 14.17 -18.05
C THR A 100 -13.14 14.40 -17.31
N CYS A 101 -13.15 14.35 -15.97
CA CYS A 101 -14.36 14.37 -15.15
C CYS A 101 -15.23 15.64 -15.31
N GLU A 102 -14.69 16.72 -15.85
CA GLU A 102 -15.46 17.93 -16.17
C GLU A 102 -16.40 17.75 -17.37
N ASN A 103 -16.13 16.76 -18.23
CA ASN A 103 -16.88 16.55 -19.47
C ASN A 103 -17.97 15.48 -19.34
N HIS A 104 -18.05 14.79 -18.20
CA HIS A 104 -19.02 13.71 -18.00
C HIS A 104 -19.27 13.45 -16.50
N SER A 105 -20.38 12.83 -16.18
CA SER A 105 -20.81 12.49 -14.80
C SER A 105 -20.45 11.05 -14.38
N LEU A 106 -19.51 10.38 -15.08
CA LEU A 106 -19.23 8.95 -14.85
C LEU A 106 -18.46 8.71 -13.56
N PHE A 107 -17.39 9.49 -13.30
CA PHE A 107 -16.57 9.32 -12.10
C PHE A 107 -17.10 10.17 -10.94
N TYR A 108 -17.41 11.45 -11.21
CA TYR A 108 -18.13 12.34 -10.32
C TYR A 108 -19.46 12.71 -10.97
N ALA A 109 -20.56 12.54 -10.24
CA ALA A 109 -21.89 12.91 -10.71
C ALA A 109 -22.04 14.43 -10.79
N SER A 110 -21.46 15.15 -9.82
CA SER A 110 -21.35 16.62 -9.85
C SER A 110 -20.05 17.07 -9.18
N ILE A 111 -19.53 18.20 -9.61
CA ILE A 111 -18.35 18.87 -9.06
C ILE A 111 -18.78 20.25 -8.62
N SER A 112 -18.76 20.52 -7.33
CA SER A 112 -19.02 21.82 -6.75
C SER A 112 -17.83 22.28 -5.90
N TYR A 113 -17.79 23.55 -5.59
CA TYR A 113 -16.66 24.17 -4.91
C TYR A 113 -17.16 24.94 -3.70
N LYS A 114 -16.60 24.66 -2.54
CA LYS A 114 -16.88 25.37 -1.30
C LYS A 114 -15.71 26.28 -0.95
N LEU A 115 -15.99 27.54 -0.74
CA LEU A 115 -14.99 28.51 -0.26
C LEU A 115 -14.91 28.42 1.27
N LEU A 116 -13.74 28.09 1.79
CA LEU A 116 -13.47 28.05 3.22
C LEU A 116 -13.00 29.42 3.76
N PRO A 117 -13.15 29.65 5.09
CA PRO A 117 -12.51 30.78 5.75
C PRO A 117 -10.99 30.76 5.46
N GLY A 118 -10.45 31.92 5.02
CA GLY A 118 -9.05 32.05 4.59
C GLY A 118 -8.83 31.95 3.08
N GLY A 119 -9.90 31.96 2.27
CA GLY A 119 -9.82 32.08 0.81
C GLY A 119 -9.34 30.82 0.10
N ARG A 120 -9.54 29.65 0.71
CA ARG A 120 -9.22 28.35 0.13
C ARG A 120 -10.46 27.69 -0.46
N TYR A 121 -10.30 27.00 -1.58
CA TYR A 121 -11.34 26.20 -2.18
C TYR A 121 -11.15 24.72 -1.84
N ILE A 122 -12.24 24.05 -1.47
CA ILE A 122 -12.32 22.59 -1.43
C ILE A 122 -13.36 22.11 -2.44
N LEU A 123 -13.15 20.90 -2.96
CA LEU A 123 -14.13 20.26 -3.84
C LEU A 123 -15.17 19.52 -3.01
N GLU A 124 -16.43 19.75 -3.36
CA GLU A 124 -17.55 18.89 -2.94
C GLU A 124 -17.90 18.00 -4.14
N LEU A 125 -17.55 16.73 -4.03
CA LEU A 125 -17.61 15.76 -5.12
C LEU A 125 -18.71 14.75 -4.85
N GLU A 126 -19.78 14.79 -5.65
CA GLU A 126 -20.78 13.73 -5.66
C GLU A 126 -20.23 12.53 -6.45
N LYS A 127 -20.31 11.35 -5.85
CA LYS A 127 -19.69 10.13 -6.37
C LYS A 127 -20.51 9.56 -7.52
N GLY A 128 -19.90 9.38 -8.70
CA GLY A 128 -20.48 8.71 -9.86
C GLY A 128 -20.27 7.18 -9.83
N ILE A 129 -20.78 6.48 -10.84
CA ILE A 129 -20.74 5.03 -10.89
C ILE A 129 -19.32 4.46 -10.96
N LEU A 130 -18.41 5.10 -11.67
CA LEU A 130 -17.02 4.65 -11.78
C LEU A 130 -16.25 4.84 -10.47
N PHE A 131 -16.63 5.82 -9.64
CA PHE A 131 -16.08 5.96 -8.29
C PHE A 131 -16.39 4.71 -7.44
N TYR A 132 -17.62 4.22 -7.48
CA TYR A 132 -18.00 3.00 -6.74
C TYR A 132 -17.32 1.75 -7.31
N ALA A 133 -17.14 1.69 -8.63
CA ALA A 133 -16.38 0.60 -9.27
C ALA A 133 -14.91 0.59 -8.82
N TRP A 134 -14.26 1.78 -8.73
CA TRP A 134 -12.92 1.93 -8.16
C TRP A 134 -12.88 1.57 -6.66
N ALA A 135 -13.85 2.04 -5.87
CA ALA A 135 -13.91 1.73 -4.45
C ALA A 135 -14.08 0.22 -4.19
N ALA A 136 -14.88 -0.46 -5.01
CA ALA A 136 -15.05 -1.91 -4.95
C ALA A 136 -13.74 -2.66 -5.30
N GLU A 137 -13.02 -2.22 -6.35
CA GLU A 137 -11.70 -2.76 -6.71
C GLU A 137 -10.70 -2.57 -5.56
N MET A 138 -10.63 -1.39 -4.98
CA MET A 138 -9.79 -1.10 -3.82
C MET A 138 -10.10 -2.02 -2.65
N LEU A 139 -11.38 -2.21 -2.31
CA LEU A 139 -11.81 -3.07 -1.20
C LEU A 139 -11.41 -4.53 -1.45
N VAL A 140 -11.68 -5.07 -2.65
CA VAL A 140 -11.30 -6.44 -3.03
C VAL A 140 -9.78 -6.60 -3.03
N GLY A 141 -9.06 -5.62 -3.57
CA GLY A 141 -7.60 -5.60 -3.60
C GLY A 141 -6.98 -5.63 -2.20
N ILE A 142 -7.51 -4.82 -1.30
CA ILE A 142 -7.03 -4.74 0.09
C ILE A 142 -7.34 -6.05 0.85
N CYS A 143 -8.54 -6.62 0.68
CA CYS A 143 -8.88 -7.92 1.27
C CYS A 143 -7.93 -9.02 0.75
N GLY A 144 -7.65 -9.04 -0.56
CA GLY A 144 -6.67 -9.95 -1.17
C GLY A 144 -5.27 -9.76 -0.61
N TYR A 145 -4.82 -8.51 -0.48
CA TYR A 145 -3.53 -8.18 0.12
C TYR A 145 -3.43 -8.70 1.57
N CYS A 146 -4.43 -8.40 2.41
CA CYS A 146 -4.46 -8.85 3.79
C CYS A 146 -4.45 -10.38 3.90
N PHE A 147 -5.21 -11.07 3.07
CA PHE A 147 -5.24 -12.54 3.03
C PHE A 147 -3.88 -13.14 2.66
N ILE A 148 -3.21 -12.58 1.64
CA ILE A 148 -1.87 -13.02 1.20
C ILE A 148 -0.83 -12.73 2.28
N ALA A 149 -0.85 -11.53 2.86
CA ALA A 149 0.06 -11.14 3.93
C ALA A 149 -0.08 -12.02 5.18
N LEU A 150 -1.32 -12.35 5.57
CA LEU A 150 -1.60 -13.26 6.68
C LEU A 150 -1.03 -14.66 6.41
N LYS A 151 -1.41 -15.27 5.28
CA LYS A 151 -0.99 -16.65 4.96
C LYS A 151 0.50 -16.79 4.71
N GLY A 152 1.11 -15.80 4.05
CA GLY A 152 2.50 -15.89 3.61
C GLY A 152 3.51 -15.27 4.58
N GLY A 153 3.09 -14.34 5.45
CA GLY A 153 3.98 -13.57 6.29
C GLY A 153 3.74 -13.73 7.79
N VAL A 154 2.49 -13.54 8.25
CA VAL A 154 2.17 -13.51 9.69
C VAL A 154 2.18 -14.90 10.31
N LEU A 155 1.66 -15.90 9.59
CA LEU A 155 1.45 -17.24 10.12
C LEU A 155 2.66 -18.16 9.96
N LYS A 156 3.68 -17.78 9.17
CA LYS A 156 4.84 -18.61 8.86
C LYS A 156 6.14 -17.98 9.35
N GLY A 157 7.14 -18.84 9.64
CA GLY A 157 8.52 -18.46 9.86
C GLY A 157 8.90 -18.08 11.28
N SER A 158 10.10 -17.55 11.41
CA SER A 158 10.72 -17.11 12.67
C SER A 158 9.96 -15.92 13.30
N LYS A 159 10.28 -15.59 14.56
CA LYS A 159 9.69 -14.42 15.24
C LYS A 159 9.89 -13.13 14.47
N GLU A 160 11.05 -12.93 13.84
CA GLU A 160 11.34 -11.73 13.03
C GLU A 160 10.56 -11.74 11.71
N SER A 161 10.43 -12.88 11.04
CA SER A 161 9.62 -13.06 9.84
C SER A 161 8.15 -12.75 10.12
N LYS A 162 7.60 -13.25 11.23
CA LYS A 162 6.23 -12.95 11.67
C LYS A 162 6.02 -11.47 11.94
N LEU A 163 7.01 -10.80 12.55
CA LEU A 163 6.91 -9.37 12.85
C LEU A 163 6.95 -8.52 11.57
N ARG A 164 7.79 -8.90 10.58
CA ARG A 164 7.76 -8.30 9.22
C ARG A 164 6.41 -8.48 8.55
N GLY A 165 5.88 -9.72 8.56
CA GLY A 165 4.56 -10.03 8.02
C GLY A 165 3.44 -9.23 8.69
N THR A 166 3.52 -9.06 10.01
CA THR A 166 2.56 -8.24 10.77
C THR A 166 2.61 -6.77 10.35
N LEU A 167 3.81 -6.19 10.19
CA LEU A 167 3.94 -4.81 9.72
C LEU A 167 3.39 -4.62 8.30
N ILE A 168 3.65 -5.58 7.41
CA ILE A 168 3.08 -5.58 6.05
C ILE A 168 1.56 -5.67 6.11
N PHE A 169 1.01 -6.56 6.94
CA PHE A 169 -0.43 -6.69 7.14
C PHE A 169 -1.06 -5.42 7.69
N MET A 170 -0.47 -4.81 8.71
CA MET A 170 -0.94 -3.56 9.29
C MET A 170 -0.86 -2.39 8.32
N ALA A 171 0.14 -2.37 7.44
CA ALA A 171 0.28 -1.36 6.39
C ALA A 171 -0.92 -1.33 5.43
N ALA A 172 -1.63 -2.47 5.26
CA ALA A 172 -2.85 -2.54 4.45
C ALA A 172 -4.13 -2.38 5.29
N LEU A 173 -4.16 -2.92 6.51
CA LEU A 173 -5.35 -2.90 7.36
C LEU A 173 -5.75 -1.46 7.74
N LEU A 174 -4.79 -0.61 8.09
CA LEU A 174 -5.07 0.77 8.50
C LEU A 174 -5.72 1.62 7.41
N PRO A 175 -5.26 1.60 6.15
CA PRO A 175 -5.97 2.25 5.04
C PRO A 175 -7.41 1.78 4.84
N ILE A 176 -7.70 0.48 5.05
CA ILE A 176 -9.09 -0.03 4.98
C ILE A 176 -9.96 0.65 6.02
N VAL A 177 -9.52 0.60 7.28
CA VAL A 177 -10.31 1.16 8.38
C VAL A 177 -10.60 2.64 8.12
N LEU A 178 -9.60 3.40 7.69
CA LEU A 178 -9.78 4.82 7.39
C LEU A 178 -10.67 5.06 6.16
N LEU A 179 -10.57 4.22 5.12
CA LEU A 179 -11.46 4.30 3.95
C LEU A 179 -12.92 4.02 4.35
N LEU A 180 -13.18 2.99 5.16
CA LEU A 180 -14.53 2.67 5.61
C LEU A 180 -15.13 3.80 6.48
N ILE A 181 -14.32 4.38 7.37
CA ILE A 181 -14.72 5.53 8.20
C ILE A 181 -15.03 6.75 7.30
N TYR A 182 -14.20 7.00 6.27
CA TYR A 182 -14.45 8.07 5.30
C TYR A 182 -15.75 7.83 4.51
N MET A 183 -15.96 6.61 4.01
CA MET A 183 -17.19 6.26 3.28
C MET A 183 -18.44 6.34 4.16
N ALA A 184 -18.32 6.11 5.47
CA ALA A 184 -19.39 6.28 6.43
C ALA A 184 -19.72 7.76 6.74
N GLY A 185 -18.96 8.73 6.17
CA GLY A 185 -19.22 10.16 6.31
C GLY A 185 -18.71 10.81 7.60
N PHE A 186 -17.83 10.13 8.35
CA PHE A 186 -17.29 10.71 9.60
C PHE A 186 -16.35 11.90 9.38
N PHE A 187 -15.84 12.08 8.16
CA PHE A 187 -14.92 13.17 7.81
C PHE A 187 -15.45 13.94 6.57
N PRO A 188 -16.42 14.85 6.72
CA PRO A 188 -17.05 15.52 5.58
C PRO A 188 -16.09 16.46 4.83
N ASP A 189 -15.19 17.13 5.53
CA ASP A 189 -14.28 18.14 4.99
C ASP A 189 -12.80 17.69 4.92
N PHE A 190 -12.53 16.41 5.16
CA PHE A 190 -11.16 15.89 5.21
C PHE A 190 -11.07 14.46 4.65
N ASP A 191 -10.17 14.26 3.70
CA ASP A 191 -9.84 12.92 3.18
C ASP A 191 -8.73 12.27 4.04
N PRO A 192 -9.04 11.23 4.82
CA PRO A 192 -8.07 10.57 5.67
C PRO A 192 -7.09 9.66 4.90
N THR A 193 -7.22 9.50 3.58
CA THR A 193 -6.34 8.64 2.78
C THR A 193 -4.89 9.07 2.82
N THR A 194 -4.60 10.37 2.94
CA THR A 194 -3.24 10.91 3.13
C THR A 194 -2.62 10.43 4.43
N LEU A 195 -3.39 10.39 5.51
CA LEU A 195 -2.93 9.85 6.80
C LEU A 195 -2.66 8.35 6.66
N ALA A 196 -3.57 7.62 6.03
CA ALA A 196 -3.44 6.18 5.78
C ALA A 196 -2.17 5.84 4.99
N THR A 197 -1.90 6.53 3.89
CA THR A 197 -0.70 6.31 3.07
C THR A 197 0.58 6.69 3.80
N THR A 198 0.54 7.71 4.66
CA THR A 198 1.67 8.08 5.51
C THR A 198 1.98 6.98 6.53
N ILE A 199 0.97 6.46 7.22
CA ILE A 199 1.12 5.36 8.19
C ILE A 199 1.64 4.10 7.48
N MET A 200 1.10 3.76 6.32
CA MET A 200 1.58 2.65 5.48
C MET A 200 3.08 2.80 5.18
N SER A 201 3.52 3.98 4.76
CA SER A 201 4.95 4.27 4.48
C SER A 201 5.82 4.13 5.74
N VAL A 202 5.33 4.54 6.91
CA VAL A 202 6.03 4.34 8.20
C VAL A 202 6.17 2.85 8.53
N CYS A 203 5.11 2.05 8.35
CA CYS A 203 5.16 0.61 8.57
C CYS A 203 6.23 -0.05 7.68
N PHE A 204 6.28 0.30 6.39
CA PHE A 204 7.31 -0.19 5.47
C PHE A 204 8.71 0.26 5.87
N LEU A 205 8.88 1.53 6.29
CA LEU A 205 10.16 2.05 6.75
C LEU A 205 10.70 1.28 7.96
N VAL A 206 9.83 1.01 8.94
CA VAL A 206 10.16 0.21 10.12
C VAL A 206 10.52 -1.23 9.72
N ALA A 207 9.72 -1.83 8.82
CA ALA A 207 9.97 -3.18 8.33
C ALA A 207 11.32 -3.31 7.61
N ILE A 208 11.71 -2.29 6.82
CA ILE A 208 13.01 -2.26 6.11
C ILE A 208 14.16 -2.06 7.10
N LYS A 209 14.09 -1.01 7.94
CA LYS A 209 15.23 -0.59 8.79
C LYS A 209 15.47 -1.50 9.97
N ARG A 210 14.39 -2.00 10.59
CA ARG A 210 14.48 -2.78 11.84
C ARG A 210 14.50 -4.29 11.59
N TYR A 211 13.84 -4.75 10.53
CA TYR A 211 13.59 -6.17 10.31
C TYR A 211 14.10 -6.69 8.96
N GLY A 212 14.90 -5.92 8.23
CA GLY A 212 15.55 -6.36 6.99
C GLY A 212 14.57 -6.81 5.91
N LEU A 213 13.42 -6.13 5.76
CA LEU A 213 12.36 -6.53 4.81
C LEU A 213 12.86 -6.76 3.38
N LEU A 214 13.86 -6.01 2.95
CA LEU A 214 14.44 -6.10 1.60
C LEU A 214 15.85 -6.73 1.61
N ASP A 215 16.29 -7.32 2.72
CA ASP A 215 17.57 -8.01 2.79
C ASP A 215 17.47 -9.38 2.09
N ALA A 216 17.96 -9.42 0.84
CA ALA A 216 17.88 -10.62 0.02
C ALA A 216 18.66 -11.80 0.61
N VAL A 217 19.76 -11.56 1.33
CA VAL A 217 20.58 -12.60 1.96
C VAL A 217 19.83 -13.21 3.13
N GLN A 218 19.31 -12.38 4.03
CA GLN A 218 18.55 -12.83 5.19
C GLN A 218 17.29 -13.60 4.76
N LEU A 219 16.55 -13.06 3.77
CA LEU A 219 15.36 -13.72 3.22
C LEU A 219 15.69 -15.07 2.55
N ALA A 220 16.83 -15.16 1.85
CA ALA A 220 17.27 -16.41 1.24
C ALA A 220 17.69 -17.46 2.31
N GLN A 221 18.41 -17.03 3.35
CA GLN A 221 18.80 -17.90 4.46
C GLN A 221 17.58 -18.44 5.21
N GLU A 222 16.61 -17.58 5.55
CA GLU A 222 15.36 -18.03 6.21
C GLU A 222 14.61 -19.06 5.37
N ARG A 223 14.58 -18.90 4.05
CA ARG A 223 13.94 -19.87 3.13
C ARG A 223 14.64 -21.21 3.08
N VAL A 224 15.97 -21.20 2.96
CA VAL A 224 16.74 -22.44 2.95
C VAL A 224 16.50 -23.23 4.24
N LEU A 225 16.41 -22.55 5.38
CA LEU A 225 16.12 -23.16 6.67
C LEU A 225 14.68 -23.71 6.75
N GLU A 226 13.70 -23.02 6.16
CA GLU A 226 12.29 -23.45 6.16
C GLU A 226 12.00 -24.59 5.17
N ASP A 227 12.63 -24.56 3.97
CA ASP A 227 12.40 -25.52 2.88
C ASP A 227 13.27 -26.79 3.01
N THR A 228 14.19 -26.83 3.98
CA THR A 228 15.02 -28.01 4.26
C THR A 228 14.14 -29.17 4.70
N LYS A 229 14.30 -30.33 4.02
CA LYS A 229 13.54 -31.58 4.31
C LYS A 229 13.95 -32.25 5.60
N ASP A 230 15.11 -31.93 6.13
CA ASP A 230 15.61 -32.43 7.39
C ASP A 230 15.16 -31.55 8.55
N GLY A 231 14.89 -32.15 9.70
CA GLY A 231 14.59 -31.42 10.92
C GLY A 231 15.79 -30.59 11.36
N LEU A 232 15.70 -29.27 11.36
CA LEU A 232 16.76 -28.35 11.76
C LEU A 232 16.44 -27.73 13.11
N ILE A 233 17.34 -27.85 14.06
CA ILE A 233 17.27 -27.24 15.39
C ILE A 233 18.53 -26.42 15.62
N ILE A 234 18.36 -25.13 15.90
CA ILE A 234 19.46 -24.24 16.28
C ILE A 234 19.32 -23.94 17.77
N VAL A 235 20.38 -24.25 18.53
CA VAL A 235 20.43 -24.07 19.98
C VAL A 235 21.51 -23.06 20.33
N ASP A 236 21.24 -22.18 21.31
CA ASP A 236 22.25 -21.32 21.93
C ASP A 236 23.03 -22.16 22.97
N ASP A 237 24.30 -22.44 22.68
CA ASP A 237 25.20 -23.22 23.52
C ASP A 237 25.47 -22.57 24.90
N LYS A 238 25.24 -21.25 25.02
CA LYS A 238 25.49 -20.53 26.28
C LYS A 238 24.27 -20.47 27.21
N GLN A 239 23.07 -20.65 26.68
CA GLN A 239 21.81 -20.47 27.42
C GLN A 239 20.93 -21.74 27.41
N ASP A 240 21.38 -22.85 26.79
CA ASP A 240 20.58 -24.07 26.57
C ASP A 240 19.18 -23.78 26.01
N LYS A 241 19.09 -22.76 25.15
CA LYS A 241 17.82 -22.27 24.62
C LYS A 241 17.71 -22.56 23.13
N ILE A 242 16.61 -23.16 22.72
CA ILE A 242 16.30 -23.34 21.30
C ILE A 242 16.04 -21.97 20.67
N LEU A 243 16.88 -21.58 19.72
CA LEU A 243 16.79 -20.34 18.96
C LEU A 243 15.86 -20.48 17.75
N TYR A 244 15.87 -21.66 17.10
CA TYR A 244 15.08 -21.89 15.90
C TYR A 244 14.75 -23.39 15.72
N LEU A 245 13.54 -23.65 15.24
CA LEU A 245 13.05 -24.95 14.80
C LEU A 245 12.39 -24.77 13.42
N ASN A 246 12.81 -25.55 12.42
CA ASN A 246 12.10 -25.54 11.14
C ASN A 246 10.78 -26.34 11.23
N PRO A 247 9.85 -26.21 10.24
CA PRO A 247 8.57 -26.95 10.27
C PRO A 247 8.71 -28.45 10.37
N VAL A 248 9.77 -29.03 9.79
CA VAL A 248 10.03 -30.48 9.84
C VAL A 248 10.43 -30.91 11.26
N ALA A 249 11.28 -30.14 11.93
CA ALA A 249 11.67 -30.43 13.31
C ALA A 249 10.53 -30.28 14.33
N MET A 250 9.48 -29.49 13.99
CA MET A 250 8.27 -29.34 14.81
C MET A 250 7.33 -30.55 14.71
N THR A 251 7.49 -31.40 13.70
CA THR A 251 6.63 -32.58 13.46
C THR A 251 7.26 -33.89 13.90
N LEU A 252 8.52 -33.88 14.36
CA LEU A 252 9.23 -34.96 14.95
C LEU A 252 9.03 -35.03 16.45
#